data_24b54d0ad8abc8277a523644e2101314
#
_entry.id   24b54d0ad8abc8277a523644e2101314
#
_cell.length_a   1.000
_cell.length_b   1.000
_cell.length_c   1.000
_cell.angle_alpha   90.00
_cell.angle_beta   90.00
_cell.angle_gamma   90.00
#
_symmetry.space_group_name_H-M   'P 1'
#
loop_
_entity.id
_entity.type
_entity.pdbx_description
1 polymer ?
#
loop_
_entity_poly.entity_id
_entity_poly.type
_entity_poly.pdbx_seq_one_letter_code
_entity_poly.pdbx_strand_id
1 'polypeptide(L)'
;MQQTNEPIAPPVDRALLRAELTPERKIRDTHKADNEIYVFPAAECPALMREIGRLREEAFRGAGGGTGREVDIDEEDLASDGYYQLIVWDPSAEQIVGGYRFIVCTTSFPRHLSTEHYFRFSDKFRRRFLPRTIELGRSFVQPAYQVRQNAKSLYALDNLWDGLGALIVLNPGIKYLFGKVTMY
;
A
#
# COMPACT_ATOMS: atom_id res chain seq x y z
N MET A 1 -17.68 -8.04 23.99
CA MET A 1 -16.30 -8.50 24.27
C MET A 1 -15.37 -7.41 23.73
N GLN A 2 -14.64 -6.70 24.58
CA GLN A 2 -13.57 -5.80 24.13
C GLN A 2 -12.46 -6.70 23.57
N GLN A 3 -12.18 -6.60 22.27
CA GLN A 3 -10.97 -7.18 21.71
C GLN A 3 -9.79 -6.49 22.39
N THR A 4 -9.01 -7.24 23.16
CA THR A 4 -7.73 -6.75 23.70
C THR A 4 -6.76 -6.67 22.53
N ASN A 5 -6.40 -5.43 22.15
CA ASN A 5 -5.42 -5.20 21.09
C ASN A 5 -4.05 -5.72 21.53
N GLU A 6 -3.37 -6.45 20.65
CA GLU A 6 -1.96 -6.81 20.81
C GLU A 6 -1.10 -5.55 20.78
N PRO A 7 0.07 -5.51 21.46
CA PRO A 7 1.06 -4.46 21.24
C PRO A 7 1.48 -4.38 19.78
N ILE A 8 1.59 -3.17 19.23
CA ILE A 8 2.11 -2.99 17.87
C ILE A 8 3.58 -3.42 17.85
N ALA A 9 4.00 -4.11 16.79
CA ALA A 9 5.37 -4.55 16.59
C ALA A 9 6.36 -3.38 16.69
N PRO A 10 7.59 -3.60 17.18
CA PRO A 10 8.64 -2.57 17.14
C PRO A 10 9.02 -2.24 15.68
N PRO A 11 9.55 -1.02 15.42
CA PRO A 11 10.08 -0.65 14.11
C PRO A 11 11.15 -1.64 13.62
N VAL A 12 11.15 -1.91 12.33
CA VAL A 12 12.18 -2.72 11.68
C VAL A 12 13.47 -1.91 11.53
N ASP A 13 14.62 -2.58 11.65
CA ASP A 13 15.93 -1.95 11.46
C ASP A 13 16.02 -1.30 10.06
N ARG A 14 16.43 -0.04 10.01
CA ARG A 14 16.55 0.75 8.78
C ARG A 14 17.53 0.15 7.77
N ALA A 15 18.59 -0.53 8.24
CA ALA A 15 19.55 -1.19 7.36
C ALA A 15 18.89 -2.35 6.59
N LEU A 16 17.97 -3.09 7.23
CA LEU A 16 17.21 -4.14 6.57
C LEU A 16 16.23 -3.57 5.54
N LEU A 17 15.57 -2.46 5.87
CA LEU A 17 14.67 -1.78 4.92
C LEU A 17 15.45 -1.30 3.69
N ARG A 18 16.60 -0.64 3.88
CA ARG A 18 17.45 -0.17 2.78
C ARG A 18 17.97 -1.32 1.89
N ALA A 19 18.31 -2.45 2.48
CA ALA A 19 18.78 -3.61 1.73
C ALA A 19 17.74 -4.16 0.74
N GLU A 20 16.45 -4.00 1.04
CA GLU A 20 15.36 -4.43 0.16
C GLU A 20 14.93 -3.34 -0.86
N LEU A 21 15.33 -2.07 -0.67
CA LEU A 21 15.05 -0.95 -1.59
C LEU A 21 16.08 -0.91 -2.72
N THR A 22 15.98 -1.84 -3.66
CA THR A 22 16.91 -1.95 -4.79
C THR A 22 16.53 -1.01 -5.94
N PRO A 23 17.48 -0.63 -6.83
CA PRO A 23 17.19 0.22 -7.99
C PRO A 23 16.10 -0.35 -8.92
N GLU A 24 16.00 -1.69 -9.03
CA GLU A 24 15.01 -2.38 -9.88
C GLU A 24 13.59 -2.21 -9.36
N ARG A 25 13.43 -1.98 -8.06
CA ARG A 25 12.14 -1.75 -7.40
C ARG A 25 11.73 -0.29 -7.37
N LYS A 26 12.68 0.63 -7.60
CA LYS A 26 12.42 2.06 -7.69
C LYS A 26 11.77 2.38 -9.02
N ILE A 27 10.56 2.96 -9.00
CA ILE A 27 9.86 3.33 -10.23
C ILE A 27 10.07 4.78 -10.63
N ARG A 28 10.25 5.69 -9.65
CA ARG A 28 10.59 7.09 -9.90
C ARG A 28 10.85 7.85 -8.61
N ASP A 29 11.34 9.09 -8.76
CA ASP A 29 11.32 10.11 -7.72
C ASP A 29 9.98 10.83 -7.70
N THR A 30 9.60 11.39 -6.56
CA THR A 30 8.40 12.22 -6.43
C THR A 30 8.65 13.63 -6.98
N HIS A 31 7.57 14.32 -7.37
CA HIS A 31 7.68 15.71 -7.83
C HIS A 31 7.99 16.70 -6.70
N LYS A 32 7.68 16.33 -5.47
CA LYS A 32 7.83 17.18 -4.27
C LYS A 32 8.46 16.37 -3.14
N ALA A 33 9.21 17.08 -2.30
CA ALA A 33 9.79 16.56 -1.06
C ALA A 33 10.97 15.57 -1.24
N ASP A 34 11.50 15.39 -2.45
CA ASP A 34 12.65 14.53 -2.76
C ASP A 34 12.52 13.11 -2.19
N ASN A 35 11.31 12.56 -2.28
CA ASN A 35 11.02 11.20 -1.89
C ASN A 35 11.11 10.25 -3.10
N GLU A 36 11.16 8.96 -2.83
CA GLU A 36 11.29 7.91 -3.82
C GLU A 36 10.07 6.99 -3.79
N ILE A 37 9.68 6.46 -4.94
CA ILE A 37 8.56 5.53 -5.05
C ILE A 37 9.07 4.17 -5.46
N TYR A 38 8.70 3.15 -4.66
CA TYR A 38 9.07 1.76 -4.88
C TYR A 38 7.84 0.89 -5.06
N VAL A 39 7.99 -0.17 -5.88
CA VAL A 39 6.98 -1.21 -6.09
C VAL A 39 7.63 -2.57 -5.98
N PHE A 40 7.02 -3.47 -5.22
CA PHE A 40 7.53 -4.83 -5.02
C PHE A 40 6.43 -5.80 -4.55
N PRO A 41 6.58 -7.11 -4.80
CA PRO A 41 5.75 -8.13 -4.19
C PRO A 41 6.18 -8.36 -2.73
N ALA A 42 5.21 -8.55 -1.83
CA ALA A 42 5.50 -8.72 -0.40
C ALA A 42 6.43 -9.90 -0.10
N ALA A 43 6.31 -10.99 -0.85
CA ALA A 43 7.11 -12.22 -0.66
C ALA A 43 8.62 -12.01 -0.86
N GLU A 44 9.02 -11.00 -1.65
CA GLU A 44 10.42 -10.69 -1.91
C GLU A 44 11.04 -9.70 -0.93
N CYS A 45 10.22 -9.03 -0.12
CA CYS A 45 10.64 -7.93 0.74
C CYS A 45 10.05 -8.10 2.15
N PRO A 46 10.45 -9.12 2.91
CA PRO A 46 9.85 -9.42 4.22
C PRO A 46 10.08 -8.33 5.25
N ALA A 47 11.22 -7.63 5.24
CA ALA A 47 11.51 -6.53 6.16
C ALA A 47 10.62 -5.32 5.86
N LEU A 48 10.53 -4.89 4.58
CA LEU A 48 9.62 -3.82 4.16
C LEU A 48 8.18 -4.19 4.44
N MET A 49 7.75 -5.43 4.15
CA MET A 49 6.38 -5.86 4.40
C MET A 49 6.03 -5.83 5.89
N ARG A 50 6.94 -6.26 6.77
CA ARG A 50 6.72 -6.19 8.22
C ARG A 50 6.57 -4.73 8.69
N GLU A 51 7.43 -3.81 8.21
CA GLU A 51 7.33 -2.39 8.54
C GLU A 51 6.05 -1.75 7.99
N ILE A 52 5.64 -2.08 6.75
CA ILE A 52 4.36 -1.67 6.18
C ILE A 52 3.20 -2.12 7.06
N GLY A 53 3.19 -3.39 7.45
CA GLY A 53 2.15 -3.94 8.32
C GLY A 53 2.08 -3.24 9.69
N ARG A 54 3.24 -2.94 10.28
CA ARG A 54 3.33 -2.16 11.52
C ARG A 54 2.74 -0.76 11.36
N LEU A 55 3.15 -0.03 10.31
CA LEU A 55 2.68 1.34 10.03
C LEU A 55 1.20 1.40 9.67
N ARG A 56 0.69 0.39 8.95
CA ARG A 56 -0.74 0.25 8.68
C ARG A 56 -1.52 0.09 9.96
N GLU A 57 -1.10 -0.84 10.83
CA GLU A 57 -1.78 -1.07 12.10
C GLU A 57 -1.75 0.18 12.97
N GLU A 58 -0.61 0.87 13.05
CA GLU A 58 -0.48 2.11 13.79
C GLU A 58 -1.43 3.21 13.27
N ALA A 59 -1.45 3.43 11.95
CA ALA A 59 -2.28 4.44 11.32
C ALA A 59 -3.78 4.11 11.42
N PHE A 60 -4.16 2.86 11.13
CA PHE A 60 -5.56 2.44 11.14
C PHE A 60 -6.12 2.31 12.56
N ARG A 61 -5.33 1.80 13.50
CA ARG A 61 -5.73 1.71 14.91
C ARG A 61 -5.92 3.11 15.50
N GLY A 62 -5.02 4.06 15.18
CA GLY A 62 -5.16 5.46 15.56
C GLY A 62 -6.45 6.11 15.02
N ALA A 63 -6.95 5.65 13.88
CA ALA A 63 -8.22 6.07 13.28
C ALA A 63 -9.44 5.22 13.72
N GLY A 64 -9.28 4.28 14.64
CA GLY A 64 -10.37 3.44 15.14
C GLY A 64 -10.64 2.16 14.32
N GLY A 65 -9.80 1.81 13.35
CA GLY A 65 -10.04 0.73 12.39
C GLY A 65 -8.94 -0.31 12.22
N GLY A 66 -7.98 -0.39 13.12
CA GLY A 66 -6.91 -1.39 13.08
C GLY A 66 -7.42 -2.83 13.23
N THR A 67 -6.56 -3.79 12.91
CA THR A 67 -6.87 -5.23 13.05
C THR A 67 -6.82 -5.72 14.50
N GLY A 68 -6.18 -4.97 15.39
CA GLY A 68 -5.89 -5.36 16.77
C GLY A 68 -4.67 -6.27 16.90
N ARG A 69 -3.98 -6.60 15.81
CA ARG A 69 -2.79 -7.45 15.79
C ARG A 69 -1.51 -6.59 15.87
N GLU A 70 -0.36 -7.23 16.09
CA GLU A 70 0.93 -6.55 16.09
C GLU A 70 1.26 -5.86 14.74
N VAL A 71 0.76 -6.42 13.61
CA VAL A 71 0.91 -5.89 12.24
C VAL A 71 -0.35 -6.15 11.42
N ASP A 72 -0.70 -5.25 10.50
CA ASP A 72 -1.77 -5.44 9.51
C ASP A 72 -1.20 -6.06 8.22
N ILE A 73 -1.07 -7.38 8.24
CA ILE A 73 -0.70 -8.21 7.09
C ILE A 73 -1.74 -9.32 6.97
N ASP A 74 -2.22 -9.59 5.77
CA ASP A 74 -3.19 -10.64 5.48
C ASP A 74 -2.66 -11.66 4.45
N GLU A 75 -3.44 -12.70 4.18
CA GLU A 75 -3.09 -13.77 3.22
C GLU A 75 -2.94 -13.23 1.79
N GLU A 76 -3.69 -12.19 1.45
CA GLU A 76 -3.64 -11.56 0.13
C GLU A 76 -2.32 -10.81 -0.09
N ASP A 77 -1.74 -10.23 0.97
CA ASP A 77 -0.40 -9.62 0.92
C ASP A 77 0.69 -10.68 0.69
N LEU A 78 0.56 -11.86 1.32
CA LEU A 78 1.62 -12.90 1.34
C LEU A 78 1.54 -13.91 0.20
N ALA A 79 0.46 -13.92 -0.54
CA ALA A 79 0.27 -14.88 -1.62
C ALA A 79 1.26 -14.64 -2.77
N SER A 80 1.78 -15.70 -3.39
CA SER A 80 2.78 -15.64 -4.47
C SER A 80 2.35 -14.86 -5.71
N ASP A 81 1.04 -14.82 -5.98
CA ASP A 81 0.38 -14.03 -7.03
C ASP A 81 -0.51 -12.94 -6.40
N GLY A 82 -0.13 -12.46 -5.19
CA GLY A 82 -0.84 -11.50 -4.38
C GLY A 82 -0.71 -10.06 -4.85
N TYR A 83 -1.09 -9.18 -3.92
CA TYR A 83 -0.98 -7.75 -4.15
C TYR A 83 0.47 -7.29 -4.10
N TYR A 84 0.81 -6.41 -5.02
CA TYR A 84 2.03 -5.62 -4.94
C TYR A 84 1.87 -4.51 -3.91
N GLN A 85 3.00 -4.12 -3.32
CA GLN A 85 3.10 -2.98 -2.44
C GLN A 85 3.69 -1.81 -3.23
N LEU A 86 3.08 -0.62 -3.10
CA LEU A 86 3.67 0.64 -3.53
C LEU A 86 3.90 1.48 -2.28
N ILE A 87 5.12 1.95 -2.11
CA ILE A 87 5.48 2.84 -1.00
C ILE A 87 6.12 4.12 -1.50
N VAL A 88 5.94 5.17 -0.72
CA VAL A 88 6.73 6.39 -0.77
C VAL A 88 7.76 6.31 0.35
N TRP A 89 9.03 6.42 -0.02
CA TRP A 89 10.19 6.37 0.87
C TRP A 89 10.83 7.75 1.00
N ASP A 90 11.09 8.19 2.22
CA ASP A 90 11.88 9.39 2.49
C ASP A 90 13.35 8.98 2.73
N PRO A 91 14.26 9.20 1.76
CA PRO A 91 15.66 8.80 1.90
C PRO A 91 16.41 9.63 2.96
N SER A 92 15.95 10.84 3.28
CA SER A 92 16.59 11.69 4.29
C SER A 92 16.28 11.25 5.73
N ALA A 93 15.07 10.75 5.98
CA ALA A 93 14.64 10.23 7.26
C ALA A 93 14.80 8.71 7.37
N GLU A 94 15.04 8.03 6.25
CA GLU A 94 15.08 6.57 6.12
C GLU A 94 13.80 5.92 6.65
N GLN A 95 12.65 6.41 6.14
CA GLN A 95 11.33 6.00 6.60
C GLN A 95 10.34 5.88 5.43
N ILE A 96 9.36 4.98 5.61
CA ILE A 96 8.20 4.90 4.72
C ILE A 96 7.25 6.04 5.09
N VAL A 97 6.97 6.93 4.14
CA VAL A 97 6.00 8.03 4.30
C VAL A 97 4.56 7.51 4.32
N GLY A 98 4.28 6.57 3.44
CA GLY A 98 2.98 5.95 3.26
C GLY A 98 2.99 5.00 2.07
N GLY A 99 1.84 4.45 1.75
CA GLY A 99 1.73 3.51 0.64
C GLY A 99 0.33 2.94 0.49
N TYR A 100 0.21 2.01 -0.41
CA TYR A 100 -0.97 1.17 -0.61
C TYR A 100 -0.56 -0.15 -1.28
N ARG A 101 -1.41 -1.16 -1.11
CA ARG A 101 -1.31 -2.35 -1.93
C ARG A 101 -2.16 -2.22 -3.18
N PHE A 102 -1.76 -2.86 -4.26
CA PHE A 102 -2.52 -2.86 -5.49
C PHE A 102 -2.38 -4.17 -6.24
N ILE A 103 -3.35 -4.44 -7.09
CA ILE A 103 -3.32 -5.56 -8.03
C ILE A 103 -3.87 -5.12 -9.38
N VAL A 104 -3.16 -5.48 -10.46
CA VAL A 104 -3.63 -5.25 -11.83
C VAL A 104 -4.59 -6.39 -12.19
N CYS A 105 -5.85 -6.07 -12.39
CA CYS A 105 -6.87 -7.05 -12.73
C CYS A 105 -6.78 -7.37 -14.22
N THR A 106 -6.31 -8.57 -14.57
CA THR A 106 -6.24 -9.05 -15.95
C THR A 106 -7.28 -10.14 -16.20
N THR A 107 -7.56 -10.44 -17.47
CA THR A 107 -8.50 -11.50 -17.87
C THR A 107 -8.04 -12.90 -17.43
N SER A 108 -6.76 -13.07 -17.22
CA SER A 108 -6.15 -14.36 -16.79
C SER A 108 -6.15 -14.53 -15.27
N PHE A 109 -6.81 -13.65 -14.53
CA PHE A 109 -6.73 -13.60 -13.09
C PHE A 109 -7.80 -14.48 -12.43
N PRO A 110 -7.44 -15.64 -11.88
CA PRO A 110 -8.41 -16.58 -11.28
C PRO A 110 -8.77 -16.23 -9.83
N ARG A 111 -8.22 -15.16 -9.27
CA ARG A 111 -8.35 -14.83 -7.84
C ARG A 111 -9.60 -14.05 -7.49
N HIS A 112 -10.02 -14.23 -6.26
CA HIS A 112 -10.94 -13.32 -5.60
C HIS A 112 -10.17 -12.07 -5.18
N LEU A 113 -10.69 -10.91 -5.63
CA LEU A 113 -10.17 -9.62 -5.19
C LEU A 113 -10.62 -9.34 -3.76
N SER A 114 -9.82 -8.56 -3.03
CA SER A 114 -10.18 -8.24 -1.64
C SER A 114 -11.53 -7.53 -1.50
N THR A 115 -11.97 -6.84 -2.55
CA THR A 115 -13.31 -6.24 -2.61
C THR A 115 -14.41 -7.29 -2.74
N GLU A 116 -14.15 -8.48 -3.31
CA GLU A 116 -15.15 -9.54 -3.48
C GLU A 116 -15.56 -10.20 -2.16
N HIS A 117 -14.80 -10.02 -1.08
CA HIS A 117 -15.23 -10.42 0.26
C HIS A 117 -16.50 -9.69 0.73
N TYR A 118 -16.76 -8.51 0.19
CA TYR A 118 -17.87 -7.64 0.59
C TYR A 118 -18.88 -7.37 -0.52
N PHE A 119 -18.47 -7.50 -1.79
CA PHE A 119 -19.28 -7.11 -2.95
C PHE A 119 -19.28 -8.20 -4.03
N ARG A 120 -20.39 -8.33 -4.70
CA ARG A 120 -20.50 -9.18 -5.90
C ARG A 120 -20.44 -8.32 -7.14
N PHE A 121 -19.53 -8.64 -8.04
CA PHE A 121 -19.43 -7.96 -9.32
C PHE A 121 -20.40 -8.52 -10.34
N SER A 122 -21.07 -7.64 -11.09
CA SER A 122 -21.91 -8.05 -12.22
C SER A 122 -21.04 -8.62 -13.34
N ASP A 123 -21.64 -9.47 -14.18
CA ASP A 123 -20.98 -10.00 -15.38
C ASP A 123 -20.49 -8.92 -16.33
N LYS A 124 -21.25 -7.81 -16.45
CA LYS A 124 -20.83 -6.66 -17.24
C LYS A 124 -19.54 -6.05 -16.70
N PHE A 125 -19.42 -5.90 -15.39
CA PHE A 125 -18.21 -5.36 -14.74
C PHE A 125 -17.02 -6.30 -14.96
N ARG A 126 -17.19 -7.59 -14.68
CA ARG A 126 -16.14 -8.62 -14.86
C ARG A 126 -15.58 -8.66 -16.27
N ARG A 127 -16.46 -8.57 -17.30
CA ARG A 127 -16.05 -8.72 -18.70
C ARG A 127 -15.53 -7.42 -19.33
N ARG A 128 -16.08 -6.25 -18.94
CA ARG A 128 -15.81 -4.98 -19.65
C ARG A 128 -14.87 -4.03 -18.90
N PHE A 129 -14.93 -4.01 -17.58
CA PHE A 129 -14.24 -3.04 -16.75
C PHE A 129 -13.05 -3.67 -16.04
N LEU A 130 -13.26 -4.77 -15.35
CA LEU A 130 -12.24 -5.42 -14.51
C LEU A 130 -10.90 -5.65 -15.24
N PRO A 131 -10.87 -6.14 -16.52
CA PRO A 131 -9.61 -6.37 -17.23
C PRO A 131 -8.77 -5.10 -17.51
N ARG A 132 -9.33 -3.94 -17.24
CA ARG A 132 -8.70 -2.63 -17.43
C ARG A 132 -8.63 -1.84 -16.13
N THR A 133 -8.59 -2.52 -15.00
CA THR A 133 -8.73 -1.94 -13.68
C THR A 133 -7.56 -2.35 -12.81
N ILE A 134 -7.13 -1.43 -11.95
CA ILE A 134 -6.30 -1.73 -10.77
C ILE A 134 -7.17 -1.62 -9.54
N GLU A 135 -7.18 -2.66 -8.70
CA GLU A 135 -7.72 -2.58 -7.34
C GLU A 135 -6.65 -2.04 -6.40
N LEU A 136 -7.05 -1.07 -5.59
CA LEU A 136 -6.24 -0.45 -4.56
C LEU A 136 -6.78 -0.85 -3.18
N GLY A 137 -5.89 -1.00 -2.23
CA GLY A 137 -6.27 -1.30 -0.85
C GLY A 137 -5.23 -0.84 0.17
N ARG A 138 -5.62 -0.84 1.44
CA ARG A 138 -4.69 -0.54 2.54
C ARG A 138 -3.91 0.77 2.34
N SER A 139 -4.56 1.80 1.80
CA SER A 139 -3.95 3.13 1.67
C SER A 139 -3.69 3.73 3.05
N PHE A 140 -2.47 4.16 3.30
CA PHE A 140 -2.09 4.78 4.56
C PHE A 140 -1.02 5.86 4.38
N VAL A 141 -1.00 6.81 5.30
CA VAL A 141 0.14 7.69 5.58
C VAL A 141 0.52 7.41 7.03
N GLN A 142 1.81 7.20 7.32
CA GLN A 142 2.22 6.96 8.70
C GLN A 142 1.95 8.19 9.58
N PRO A 143 1.62 8.02 10.88
CA PRO A 143 1.23 9.12 11.76
C PRO A 143 2.24 10.28 11.83
N ALA A 144 3.54 10.00 11.76
CA ALA A 144 4.59 11.05 11.78
C ALA A 144 4.51 12.02 10.59
N TYR A 145 3.91 11.61 9.46
CA TYR A 145 3.70 12.44 8.27
C TYR A 145 2.25 12.96 8.16
N GLN A 146 1.41 12.75 9.16
CA GLN A 146 0.05 13.32 9.23
C GLN A 146 0.00 14.66 9.99
N VAL A 147 1.06 14.97 10.76
CA VAL A 147 1.13 16.18 11.56
C VAL A 147 1.73 17.35 10.79
N ARG A 148 1.11 18.54 10.84
CA ARG A 148 1.52 19.75 10.09
C ARG A 148 2.92 20.30 10.45
N GLN A 149 3.58 19.75 11.45
CA GLN A 149 4.92 20.20 11.91
C GLN A 149 6.07 19.74 11.00
N ASN A 150 5.83 18.77 10.13
CA ASN A 150 6.82 18.32 9.16
C ASN A 150 6.50 18.92 7.78
N ALA A 151 7.42 19.69 7.18
CA ALA A 151 7.22 20.26 5.87
C ALA A 151 6.91 19.21 4.79
N LYS A 152 7.47 18.00 4.90
CA LYS A 152 7.20 16.88 3.98
C LYS A 152 5.80 16.28 4.14
N SER A 153 5.16 16.45 5.30
CA SER A 153 3.80 15.95 5.52
C SER A 153 2.77 16.61 4.61
N LEU A 154 3.02 17.86 4.19
CA LEU A 154 2.15 18.57 3.25
C LEU A 154 2.09 17.86 1.88
N TYR A 155 3.13 17.12 1.52
CA TYR A 155 3.25 16.45 0.23
C TYR A 155 3.02 14.94 0.29
N ALA A 156 2.75 14.38 1.47
CA ALA A 156 2.59 12.93 1.63
C ALA A 156 1.49 12.36 0.71
N LEU A 157 0.33 13.03 0.64
CA LEU A 157 -0.76 12.63 -0.25
C LEU A 157 -0.42 12.87 -1.72
N ASP A 158 0.20 14.00 -2.06
CA ASP A 158 0.63 14.30 -3.44
C ASP A 158 1.62 13.24 -3.94
N ASN A 159 2.54 12.80 -3.09
CA ASN A 159 3.51 11.76 -3.43
C ASN A 159 2.85 10.39 -3.63
N LEU A 160 1.78 10.08 -2.89
CA LEU A 160 0.97 8.89 -3.16
C LEU A 160 0.25 8.99 -4.51
N TRP A 161 -0.23 10.18 -4.90
CA TRP A 161 -0.80 10.43 -6.23
C TRP A 161 0.26 10.31 -7.33
N ASP A 162 1.51 10.74 -7.11
CA ASP A 162 2.63 10.49 -8.03
C ASP A 162 2.81 8.98 -8.28
N GLY A 163 2.67 8.17 -7.21
CA GLY A 163 2.70 6.71 -7.31
C GLY A 163 1.58 6.14 -8.18
N LEU A 164 0.34 6.61 -8.00
CA LEU A 164 -0.79 6.21 -8.84
C LEU A 164 -0.56 6.59 -10.31
N GLY A 165 -0.07 7.80 -10.56
CA GLY A 165 0.29 8.25 -11.90
C GLY A 165 1.33 7.34 -12.55
N ALA A 166 2.36 6.94 -11.80
CA ALA A 166 3.38 6.01 -12.30
C ALA A 166 2.78 4.64 -12.65
N LEU A 167 1.87 4.09 -11.82
CA LEU A 167 1.20 2.82 -12.12
C LEU A 167 0.40 2.88 -13.43
N ILE A 168 -0.26 3.99 -13.72
CA ILE A 168 -1.00 4.17 -14.99
C ILE A 168 -0.05 4.20 -16.18
N VAL A 169 1.10 4.88 -16.05
CA VAL A 169 2.11 4.95 -17.12
C VAL A 169 2.71 3.56 -17.40
N LEU A 170 2.99 2.79 -16.34
CA LEU A 170 3.54 1.44 -16.44
C LEU A 170 2.51 0.42 -16.97
N ASN A 171 1.23 0.74 -16.91
CA ASN A 171 0.14 -0.14 -17.32
C ASN A 171 -0.82 0.56 -18.32
N PRO A 172 -0.41 0.83 -19.57
CA PRO A 172 -1.16 1.69 -20.50
C PRO A 172 -2.53 1.14 -20.89
N GLY A 173 -2.81 -0.15 -20.63
CA GLY A 173 -4.13 -0.76 -20.83
C GLY A 173 -5.15 -0.43 -19.73
N ILE A 174 -4.70 0.08 -18.60
CA ILE A 174 -5.55 0.41 -17.45
C ILE A 174 -6.30 1.72 -17.68
N LYS A 175 -7.59 1.71 -17.33
CA LYS A 175 -8.48 2.88 -17.44
C LYS A 175 -9.20 3.24 -16.16
N TYR A 176 -9.21 2.32 -15.20
CA TYR A 176 -9.98 2.45 -13.97
C TYR A 176 -9.14 2.09 -12.77
N LEU A 177 -9.32 2.83 -11.71
CA LEU A 177 -8.84 2.52 -10.38
C LEU A 177 -10.06 2.38 -9.48
N PHE A 178 -10.09 1.38 -8.61
CA PHE A 178 -11.11 1.28 -7.59
C PHE A 178 -10.55 0.67 -6.31
N GLY A 179 -11.25 0.88 -5.23
CA GLY A 179 -10.92 0.32 -3.93
C GLY A 179 -12.07 0.52 -2.97
N LYS A 180 -11.98 -0.10 -1.80
CA LYS A 180 -12.95 0.08 -0.72
C LYS A 180 -12.40 1.08 0.30
N VAL A 181 -13.30 1.90 0.84
CA VAL A 181 -13.03 2.85 1.91
C VAL A 181 -13.92 2.50 3.09
N THR A 182 -13.36 2.46 4.29
CA THR A 182 -14.12 2.33 5.53
C THR A 182 -14.44 3.74 6.05
N MET A 183 -15.70 3.98 6.35
CA MET A 183 -16.16 5.21 7.01
C MET A 183 -16.55 4.88 8.44
N TYR A 184 -16.12 5.69 9.40
CA TYR A 184 -16.42 5.58 10.83
C TYR A 184 -17.34 6.71 11.27
#